data_3bf4f87ec7cd972e39ed3c47ff86e41e
#
_entry.id   3bf4f87ec7cd972e39ed3c47ff86e41e
#
_cell.length_a   1.000
_cell.length_b   1.000
_cell.length_c   1.000
_cell.angle_alpha   90.00
_cell.angle_beta   90.00
_cell.angle_gamma   90.00
#
_symmetry.space_group_name_H-M   'P 1'
#
loop_
_entity.id
_entity.type
_entity.pdbx_description
1 polymer ?
#
loop_
_entity_poly.entity_id
_entity_poly.type
_entity_poly.pdbx_seq_one_letter_code
_entity_poly.pdbx_strand_id
1 'polypeptide(L)'
;DQGESDTILEDLEVALDGLREELHVFAKKRGTMVGNITVVDNGEEINCRKMGTGGYAIPSICEPNIMQFKECTADFILHVEKDTVWSRFNEDRFWETHNCILTEGSGQPPRGVRRMLHRMHKEPKLPVYCLLDCDPWGHYIYSVIKQGSINLAFESERMAIPDAKFMGIRSKDYERLDLSDDV
;
A
#
# COMPACT_ATOMS: atom_id res chain seq x y z
N ASP A 1 -18.19 -6.19 -20.44
CA ASP A 1 -17.58 -4.94 -19.96
C ASP A 1 -16.37 -5.25 -19.05
N GLN A 2 -15.72 -4.22 -18.50
CA GLN A 2 -14.51 -4.43 -17.68
C GLN A 2 -14.80 -5.18 -16.39
N GLY A 3 -15.93 -4.90 -15.73
CA GLY A 3 -16.30 -5.58 -14.48
C GLY A 3 -16.55 -7.07 -14.69
N GLU A 4 -17.17 -7.42 -15.80
CA GLU A 4 -17.39 -8.81 -16.20
C GLU A 4 -16.08 -9.53 -16.50
N SER A 5 -15.18 -8.88 -17.21
CA SER A 5 -13.83 -9.36 -17.51
C SER A 5 -12.98 -9.58 -16.26
N ASP A 6 -13.06 -8.66 -15.27
CA ASP A 6 -12.33 -8.76 -14.01
C ASP A 6 -12.80 -9.96 -13.18
N THR A 7 -14.11 -10.20 -13.12
CA THR A 7 -14.68 -11.38 -12.41
C THR A 7 -14.23 -12.69 -13.05
N ILE A 8 -14.25 -12.77 -14.39
CA ILE A 8 -13.79 -13.97 -15.12
C ILE A 8 -12.31 -14.23 -14.88
N LEU A 9 -11.50 -13.17 -14.82
CA LEU A 9 -10.07 -13.29 -14.52
C LEU A 9 -9.82 -13.80 -13.09
N GLU A 10 -10.61 -13.35 -12.12
CA GLU A 10 -10.52 -13.83 -10.73
C GLU A 10 -10.91 -15.32 -10.64
N ASP A 11 -11.96 -15.73 -11.32
CA ASP A 11 -12.36 -17.14 -11.40
C ASP A 11 -11.27 -18.01 -12.06
N LEU A 12 -10.63 -17.49 -13.09
CA LEU A 12 -9.56 -18.18 -13.79
C LEU A 12 -8.30 -18.34 -12.93
N GLU A 13 -7.92 -17.31 -12.16
CA GLU A 13 -6.82 -17.39 -11.19
C GLU A 13 -7.06 -18.52 -10.19
N VAL A 14 -8.27 -18.62 -9.66
CA VAL A 14 -8.65 -19.69 -8.73
C VAL A 14 -8.66 -21.07 -9.40
N ALA A 15 -9.22 -21.17 -10.60
CA ALA A 15 -9.34 -22.44 -11.33
C ALA A 15 -8.00 -23.04 -11.76
N LEU A 16 -7.02 -22.17 -12.06
CA LEU A 16 -5.67 -22.56 -12.48
C LEU A 16 -4.67 -22.63 -11.33
N ASP A 17 -5.08 -22.26 -10.12
CA ASP A 17 -4.18 -22.10 -8.95
C ASP A 17 -2.97 -21.23 -9.30
N GLY A 18 -3.21 -20.16 -10.04
CA GLY A 18 -2.17 -19.27 -10.56
C GLY A 18 -2.50 -17.80 -10.35
N LEU A 19 -1.53 -16.97 -10.60
CA LEU A 19 -1.66 -15.53 -10.47
C LEU A 19 -1.96 -14.87 -11.82
N ARG A 20 -2.65 -13.74 -11.77
CA ARG A 20 -2.97 -12.92 -12.95
C ARG A 20 -1.73 -12.57 -13.78
N GLU A 21 -0.60 -12.32 -13.11
CA GLU A 21 0.69 -12.04 -13.73
C GLU A 21 1.23 -13.24 -14.54
N GLU A 22 0.97 -14.46 -14.10
CA GLU A 22 1.34 -15.69 -14.82
C GLU A 22 0.48 -15.89 -16.07
N LEU A 23 -0.71 -15.31 -16.08
CA LEU A 23 -1.59 -15.21 -17.25
C LEU A 23 -1.23 -14.04 -18.18
N HIS A 24 -0.12 -13.34 -17.90
CA HIS A 24 0.31 -12.13 -18.62
C HIS A 24 -0.71 -10.98 -18.60
N VAL A 25 -1.54 -10.90 -17.56
CA VAL A 25 -2.49 -9.81 -17.36
C VAL A 25 -1.93 -8.83 -16.31
N PHE A 26 -1.60 -7.63 -16.75
CA PHE A 26 -0.95 -6.62 -15.93
C PHE A 26 -1.86 -5.40 -15.74
N ALA A 27 -1.84 -4.84 -14.55
CA ALA A 27 -2.49 -3.57 -14.27
C ALA A 27 -1.51 -2.40 -14.40
N LYS A 28 -2.04 -1.20 -14.64
CA LYS A 28 -1.25 0.03 -14.57
C LYS A 28 -0.66 0.20 -13.17
N LYS A 29 0.59 0.69 -13.09
CA LYS A 29 1.20 1.13 -11.82
C LYS A 29 0.28 2.13 -11.14
N ARG A 30 0.02 1.93 -9.84
CA ARG A 30 -0.90 2.74 -9.07
C ARG A 30 -0.46 2.75 -7.61
N GLY A 31 -0.53 3.92 -7.00
CA GLY A 31 0.05 4.14 -5.68
C GLY A 31 1.54 4.48 -5.74
N THR A 32 1.99 5.19 -4.75
CA THR A 32 3.37 5.68 -4.66
C THR A 32 3.98 5.43 -3.30
N MET A 33 5.31 5.41 -3.24
CA MET A 33 6.04 5.40 -1.99
C MET A 33 7.28 6.29 -2.03
N VAL A 34 7.68 6.77 -0.88
CA VAL A 34 8.91 7.50 -0.63
C VAL A 34 9.44 7.15 0.75
N GLY A 35 10.73 7.22 0.97
CA GLY A 35 11.31 7.01 2.29
C GLY A 35 12.56 6.15 2.31
N ASN A 36 12.92 5.67 3.49
CA ASN A 36 14.22 5.09 3.80
C ASN A 36 14.33 3.62 3.37
N ILE A 37 14.15 3.37 2.06
CA ILE A 37 14.29 2.05 1.43
C ILE A 37 14.91 2.20 0.04
N THR A 38 15.73 1.22 -0.33
CA THR A 38 16.25 1.02 -1.68
C THR A 38 15.69 -0.29 -2.22
N VAL A 39 15.08 -0.23 -3.39
CA VAL A 39 14.54 -1.40 -4.10
C VAL A 39 15.38 -1.71 -5.33
N VAL A 40 15.38 -2.96 -5.74
CA VAL A 40 15.89 -3.38 -7.05
C VAL A 40 14.68 -3.81 -7.89
N ASP A 41 14.36 -3.06 -8.92
CA ASP A 41 13.23 -3.29 -9.83
C ASP A 41 13.80 -3.65 -11.22
N ASN A 42 13.53 -4.85 -11.70
CA ASN A 42 14.08 -5.37 -12.96
C ASN A 42 15.62 -5.23 -13.10
N GLY A 43 16.34 -5.39 -12.00
CA GLY A 43 17.80 -5.27 -11.97
C GLY A 43 18.34 -3.85 -11.77
N GLU A 44 17.47 -2.84 -11.80
CA GLU A 44 17.84 -1.44 -11.57
C GLU A 44 17.67 -1.07 -10.09
N GLU A 45 18.71 -0.49 -9.51
CA GLU A 45 18.70 -0.04 -8.12
C GLU A 45 18.06 1.35 -7.98
N ILE A 46 16.98 1.43 -7.23
CA ILE A 46 16.19 2.64 -7.05
C ILE A 46 16.16 3.03 -5.57
N ASN A 47 16.78 4.17 -5.24
CA ASN A 47 16.73 4.72 -3.89
C ASN A 47 15.48 5.59 -3.73
N CYS A 48 14.50 5.11 -2.97
CA CYS A 48 13.21 5.78 -2.81
C CYS A 48 13.28 7.13 -2.06
N ARG A 49 14.41 7.45 -1.40
CA ARG A 49 14.65 8.78 -0.81
C ARG A 49 14.90 9.87 -1.86
N LYS A 50 15.28 9.48 -3.08
CA LYS A 50 15.72 10.41 -4.14
C LYS A 50 14.70 10.57 -5.26
N MET A 51 13.46 10.15 -5.02
CA MET A 51 12.40 10.15 -6.05
C MET A 51 11.66 11.49 -6.20
N GLY A 52 12.07 12.50 -5.43
CA GLY A 52 11.45 13.82 -5.50
C GLY A 52 9.99 13.83 -5.03
N THR A 53 9.22 14.80 -5.53
CA THR A 53 7.83 14.99 -5.13
C THR A 53 6.89 13.89 -5.66
N GLY A 54 7.24 13.22 -6.77
CA GLY A 54 6.42 12.18 -7.36
C GLY A 54 6.54 10.82 -6.68
N GLY A 55 7.57 10.60 -5.86
CA GLY A 55 7.81 9.29 -5.25
C GLY A 55 8.11 8.16 -6.25
N TYR A 56 8.28 6.95 -5.75
CA TYR A 56 8.42 5.74 -6.56
C TYR A 56 7.05 5.14 -6.83
N ALA A 57 6.67 5.04 -8.09
CA ALA A 57 5.40 4.42 -8.50
C ALA A 57 5.45 2.90 -8.26
N ILE A 58 4.60 2.41 -7.36
CA ILE A 58 4.54 1.00 -6.98
C ILE A 58 4.07 0.17 -8.17
N PRO A 59 4.82 -0.86 -8.60
CA PRO A 59 4.41 -1.75 -9.68
C PRO A 59 3.15 -2.54 -9.33
N SER A 60 2.44 -3.00 -10.35
CA SER A 60 1.31 -3.94 -10.16
C SER A 60 1.78 -5.31 -9.67
N ILE A 61 3.01 -5.68 -10.03
CA ILE A 61 3.67 -6.92 -9.61
C ILE A 61 4.83 -6.58 -8.70
N CYS A 62 4.77 -7.08 -7.48
CA CYS A 62 5.77 -6.85 -6.44
C CYS A 62 6.33 -8.18 -5.91
N GLU A 63 6.55 -9.17 -6.79
CA GLU A 63 7.06 -10.47 -6.37
C GLU A 63 8.59 -10.47 -6.18
N PRO A 64 9.12 -11.33 -5.29
CA PRO A 64 10.55 -11.35 -4.96
C PRO A 64 11.50 -11.62 -6.14
N ASN A 65 11.03 -12.33 -7.17
CA ASN A 65 11.78 -12.60 -8.39
C ASN A 65 11.89 -11.39 -9.33
N ILE A 66 11.00 -10.40 -9.18
CA ILE A 66 10.95 -9.18 -10.01
C ILE A 66 11.50 -7.98 -9.25
N MET A 67 11.12 -7.85 -7.97
CA MET A 67 11.52 -6.74 -7.11
C MET A 67 12.11 -7.24 -5.80
N GLN A 68 13.24 -6.68 -5.41
CA GLN A 68 13.94 -7.01 -4.17
C GLN A 68 14.16 -5.79 -3.30
N PHE A 69 14.21 -5.96 -1.99
CA PHE A 69 14.62 -4.93 -1.04
C PHE A 69 16.12 -5.09 -0.77
N LYS A 70 16.92 -4.07 -1.12
CA LYS A 70 18.38 -4.10 -0.95
C LYS A 70 18.80 -3.53 0.40
N GLU A 71 18.23 -2.37 0.75
CA GLU A 71 18.55 -1.65 1.98
C GLU A 71 17.25 -1.04 2.51
N CYS A 72 17.00 -1.21 3.80
CA CYS A 72 15.88 -0.60 4.49
C CYS A 72 16.33 -0.18 5.89
N THR A 73 16.32 1.12 6.13
CA THR A 73 16.67 1.71 7.43
C THR A 73 15.49 2.36 8.12
N ALA A 74 14.30 2.24 7.54
CA ALA A 74 13.06 2.77 8.11
C ALA A 74 12.65 1.98 9.37
N ASP A 75 11.99 2.68 10.30
CA ASP A 75 11.45 2.08 11.53
C ASP A 75 10.02 1.59 11.36
N PHE A 76 9.25 2.18 10.43
CA PHE A 76 7.85 1.81 10.17
C PHE A 76 7.38 2.25 8.78
N ILE A 77 6.20 1.77 8.40
CA ILE A 77 5.47 2.19 7.21
C ILE A 77 4.25 3.01 7.66
N LEU A 78 4.05 4.18 7.07
CA LEU A 78 2.82 4.95 7.17
C LEU A 78 2.10 4.89 5.83
N HIS A 79 0.98 4.17 5.80
CA HIS A 79 0.08 4.14 4.65
C HIS A 79 -1.00 5.19 4.82
N VAL A 80 -1.11 6.08 3.83
CA VAL A 80 -2.05 7.20 3.82
C VAL A 80 -3.10 6.96 2.74
N GLU A 81 -4.36 7.24 3.02
CA GLU A 81 -5.45 7.01 2.07
C GLU A 81 -5.39 7.96 0.88
N LYS A 82 -5.25 9.27 1.16
CA LYS A 82 -5.34 10.34 0.16
C LYS A 82 -3.98 10.75 -0.37
N ASP A 83 -3.84 10.76 -1.68
CA ASP A 83 -2.66 11.26 -2.39
C ASP A 83 -2.29 12.70 -1.99
N THR A 84 -3.26 13.60 -1.83
CA THR A 84 -3.01 14.98 -1.40
C THR A 84 -2.37 15.08 -0.02
N VAL A 85 -2.79 14.24 0.93
CA VAL A 85 -2.20 14.17 2.28
C VAL A 85 -0.80 13.55 2.21
N TRP A 86 -0.62 12.49 1.43
CA TRP A 86 0.68 11.88 1.18
C TRP A 86 1.65 12.89 0.55
N SER A 87 1.20 13.63 -0.46
CA SER A 87 2.00 14.68 -1.13
C SER A 87 2.47 15.73 -0.14
N ARG A 88 1.59 16.19 0.76
CA ARG A 88 1.95 17.14 1.80
C ARG A 88 3.01 16.60 2.76
N PHE A 89 2.86 15.36 3.22
CA PHE A 89 3.87 14.70 4.05
C PHE A 89 5.21 14.52 3.33
N ASN A 90 5.17 14.24 2.03
CA ASN A 90 6.39 14.13 1.23
C ASN A 90 7.10 15.48 1.06
N GLU A 91 6.36 16.56 0.78
CA GLU A 91 6.90 17.93 0.72
C GLU A 91 7.57 18.35 2.02
N ASP A 92 6.97 18.05 3.16
CA ASP A 92 7.51 18.32 4.49
C ASP A 92 8.63 17.34 4.89
N ARG A 93 8.97 16.40 4.03
CA ARG A 93 9.97 15.34 4.28
C ARG A 93 9.73 14.59 5.60
N PHE A 94 8.46 14.31 5.88
CA PHE A 94 8.03 13.60 7.07
C PHE A 94 8.78 12.26 7.25
N TRP A 95 8.96 11.53 6.14
CA TRP A 95 9.67 10.26 6.11
C TRP A 95 11.14 10.36 6.54
N GLU A 96 11.79 11.52 6.35
CA GLU A 96 13.15 11.75 6.81
C GLU A 96 13.17 12.07 8.32
N THR A 97 12.28 12.97 8.76
CA THR A 97 12.18 13.38 10.16
C THR A 97 11.81 12.22 11.09
N HIS A 98 10.95 11.32 10.62
CA HIS A 98 10.43 10.20 11.40
C HIS A 98 11.00 8.84 11.00
N ASN A 99 12.01 8.81 10.16
CA ASN A 99 12.66 7.59 9.68
C ASN A 99 11.67 6.51 9.20
N CYS A 100 10.79 6.85 8.27
CA CYS A 100 9.75 5.92 7.82
C CYS A 100 9.68 5.79 6.29
N ILE A 101 8.77 4.94 5.86
CA ILE A 101 8.32 4.83 4.47
C ILE A 101 6.89 5.35 4.42
N LEU A 102 6.64 6.35 3.56
CA LEU A 102 5.29 6.83 3.25
C LEU A 102 4.77 6.11 2.01
N THR A 103 3.55 5.58 2.09
CA THR A 103 2.87 4.94 0.95
C THR A 103 1.46 5.50 0.81
N GLU A 104 0.93 5.49 -0.40
CA GLU A 104 -0.47 5.78 -0.68
C GLU A 104 -1.01 4.81 -1.74
N GLY A 105 -2.33 4.68 -1.84
CA GLY A 105 -3.00 3.77 -2.76
C GLY A 105 -4.06 4.42 -3.64
N SER A 106 -4.19 5.76 -3.62
CA SER A 106 -5.26 6.53 -4.29
C SER A 106 -6.67 6.06 -3.87
N GLY A 107 -6.93 6.06 -2.57
CA GLY A 107 -8.11 5.47 -1.94
C GLY A 107 -7.89 4.00 -1.60
N GLN A 108 -8.79 3.12 -2.06
CA GLN A 108 -8.60 1.69 -1.83
C GLN A 108 -7.33 1.18 -2.51
N PRO A 109 -6.35 0.65 -1.75
CA PRO A 109 -5.07 0.25 -2.31
C PRO A 109 -5.22 -0.94 -3.26
N PRO A 110 -4.67 -0.84 -4.48
CA PRO A 110 -4.69 -1.93 -5.44
C PRO A 110 -3.82 -3.11 -4.98
N ARG A 111 -3.94 -4.25 -5.66
CA ARG A 111 -3.23 -5.50 -5.33
C ARG A 111 -1.72 -5.27 -5.17
N GLY A 112 -1.08 -4.54 -6.08
CA GLY A 112 0.36 -4.25 -6.02
C GLY A 112 0.77 -3.49 -4.76
N VAL A 113 -0.01 -2.48 -4.34
CA VAL A 113 0.25 -1.73 -3.10
C VAL A 113 0.09 -2.62 -1.87
N ARG A 114 -0.99 -3.40 -1.81
CA ARG A 114 -1.20 -4.34 -0.69
C ARG A 114 -0.10 -5.39 -0.61
N ARG A 115 0.33 -5.92 -1.76
CA ARG A 115 1.44 -6.87 -1.83
C ARG A 115 2.76 -6.24 -1.38
N MET A 116 3.03 -5.00 -1.81
CA MET A 116 4.21 -4.24 -1.39
C MET A 116 4.22 -4.02 0.13
N LEU A 117 3.10 -3.57 0.70
CA LEU A 117 2.95 -3.37 2.15
C LEU A 117 3.20 -4.68 2.91
N HIS A 118 2.60 -5.79 2.46
CA HIS A 118 2.78 -7.11 3.08
C HIS A 118 4.25 -7.54 3.04
N ARG A 119 4.91 -7.40 1.89
CA ARG A 119 6.32 -7.75 1.76
C ARG A 119 7.23 -6.90 2.64
N MET A 120 7.02 -5.59 2.69
CA MET A 120 7.77 -4.71 3.60
C MET A 120 7.50 -5.01 5.07
N HIS A 121 6.30 -5.49 5.41
CA HIS A 121 6.01 -5.98 6.76
C HIS A 121 6.74 -7.30 7.08
N LYS A 122 6.85 -8.23 6.14
CA LYS A 122 7.42 -9.57 6.37
C LYS A 122 8.93 -9.63 6.23
N GLU A 123 9.49 -9.00 5.20
CA GLU A 123 10.92 -9.12 4.86
C GLU A 123 11.79 -8.20 5.75
N PRO A 124 11.70 -6.85 5.68
CA PRO A 124 12.40 -5.99 6.63
C PRO A 124 11.70 -5.88 7.99
N LYS A 125 10.55 -6.55 8.20
CA LYS A 125 9.79 -6.62 9.46
C LYS A 125 9.31 -5.27 9.99
N LEU A 126 8.86 -4.40 9.10
CA LEU A 126 8.37 -3.09 9.49
C LEU A 126 6.92 -3.14 10.00
N PRO A 127 6.59 -2.48 11.11
CA PRO A 127 5.20 -2.26 11.50
C PRO A 127 4.49 -1.35 10.52
N VAL A 128 3.21 -1.63 10.25
CA VAL A 128 2.36 -0.87 9.33
C VAL A 128 1.33 -0.09 10.10
N TYR A 129 1.31 1.22 9.88
CA TYR A 129 0.31 2.15 10.40
C TYR A 129 -0.51 2.71 9.25
N CYS A 130 -1.84 2.77 9.42
CA CYS A 130 -2.76 3.28 8.42
C CYS A 130 -3.38 4.59 8.92
N LEU A 131 -3.14 5.68 8.18
CA LEU A 131 -3.78 6.97 8.36
C LEU A 131 -4.87 7.12 7.31
N LEU A 132 -6.10 6.90 7.72
CA LEU A 132 -7.28 6.80 6.85
C LEU A 132 -8.38 7.73 7.36
N ASP A 133 -9.34 8.03 6.52
CA ASP A 133 -10.47 8.86 6.87
C ASP A 133 -11.35 8.19 7.94
N CYS A 134 -12.03 9.01 8.75
CA CYS A 134 -12.94 8.55 9.80
C CYS A 134 -14.34 8.31 9.22
N ASP A 135 -14.44 7.55 8.17
CA ASP A 135 -15.70 7.20 7.53
C ASP A 135 -15.84 5.67 7.33
N PRO A 136 -17.01 5.16 6.95
CA PRO A 136 -17.18 3.73 6.69
C PRO A 136 -16.24 3.19 5.62
N TRP A 137 -15.84 4.03 4.65
CA TRP A 137 -14.94 3.63 3.58
C TRP A 137 -13.50 3.47 4.05
N GLY A 138 -12.98 4.41 4.87
CA GLY A 138 -11.66 4.29 5.50
C GLY A 138 -11.57 3.06 6.40
N HIS A 139 -12.61 2.75 7.17
CA HIS A 139 -12.68 1.52 7.96
C HIS A 139 -12.71 0.27 7.08
N TYR A 140 -13.40 0.30 5.94
CA TYR A 140 -13.39 -0.80 4.98
C TYR A 140 -11.98 -0.98 4.38
N ILE A 141 -11.31 0.08 3.95
CA ILE A 141 -9.92 0.04 3.47
C ILE A 141 -9.00 -0.60 4.52
N TYR A 142 -9.11 -0.17 5.77
CA TYR A 142 -8.35 -0.76 6.87
C TYR A 142 -8.61 -2.26 7.03
N SER A 143 -9.86 -2.68 6.97
CA SER A 143 -10.22 -4.09 7.07
C SER A 143 -9.61 -4.93 5.95
N VAL A 144 -9.58 -4.39 4.72
CA VAL A 144 -8.96 -5.04 3.55
C VAL A 144 -7.45 -5.17 3.70
N ILE A 145 -6.77 -4.14 4.24
CA ILE A 145 -5.33 -4.22 4.52
C ILE A 145 -5.05 -5.25 5.61
N LYS A 146 -5.87 -5.28 6.66
CA LYS A 146 -5.65 -6.13 7.83
C LYS A 146 -6.00 -7.60 7.60
N GLN A 147 -7.09 -7.88 6.91
CA GLN A 147 -7.67 -9.22 6.81
C GLN A 147 -7.69 -9.78 5.38
N GLY A 148 -7.46 -8.92 4.38
CA GLY A 148 -7.68 -9.27 2.98
C GLY A 148 -9.09 -8.91 2.50
N SER A 149 -9.36 -9.22 1.24
CA SER A 149 -10.66 -8.96 0.59
C SER A 149 -11.42 -10.27 0.40
N ILE A 150 -12.73 -10.23 0.60
CA ILE A 150 -13.60 -11.41 0.35
C ILE A 150 -13.48 -11.87 -1.10
N ASN A 151 -13.49 -10.94 -2.05
CA ASN A 151 -13.38 -11.26 -3.49
C ASN A 151 -12.01 -11.83 -3.88
N LEU A 152 -10.97 -11.53 -3.09
CA LEU A 152 -9.60 -12.01 -3.29
C LEU A 152 -9.15 -12.88 -2.11
N ALA A 153 -10.06 -13.71 -1.60
CA ALA A 153 -9.79 -14.55 -0.42
C ALA A 153 -8.60 -15.50 -0.64
N PHE A 154 -8.42 -16.00 -1.87
CA PHE A 154 -7.31 -16.87 -2.27
C PHE A 154 -5.94 -16.15 -2.21
N GLU A 155 -5.91 -14.82 -2.30
CA GLU A 155 -4.68 -14.02 -2.17
C GLU A 155 -4.48 -13.43 -0.77
N SER A 156 -5.41 -13.61 0.15
CA SER A 156 -5.37 -12.95 1.46
C SER A 156 -4.13 -13.32 2.27
N GLU A 157 -3.63 -14.54 2.16
CA GLU A 157 -2.41 -14.99 2.85
C GLU A 157 -1.17 -14.17 2.45
N ARG A 158 -1.11 -13.74 1.19
CA ARG A 158 0.04 -12.98 0.64
C ARG A 158 -0.15 -11.46 0.66
N MET A 159 -1.31 -10.96 1.08
CA MET A 159 -1.64 -9.52 1.09
C MET A 159 -2.11 -9.00 2.45
N ALA A 160 -2.68 -9.83 3.31
CA ALA A 160 -3.18 -9.40 4.61
C ALA A 160 -2.06 -9.12 5.60
N ILE A 161 -2.25 -8.10 6.41
CA ILE A 161 -1.33 -7.69 7.48
C ILE A 161 -2.11 -7.62 8.80
N PRO A 162 -2.32 -8.76 9.49
CA PRO A 162 -3.13 -8.81 10.72
C PRO A 162 -2.65 -7.85 11.81
N ASP A 163 -1.36 -7.53 11.83
CA ASP A 163 -0.73 -6.63 12.80
C ASP A 163 -0.79 -5.15 12.40
N ALA A 164 -1.39 -4.82 11.24
CA ALA A 164 -1.60 -3.43 10.82
C ALA A 164 -2.40 -2.66 11.88
N LYS A 165 -2.00 -1.41 12.14
CA LYS A 165 -2.59 -0.56 13.18
C LYS A 165 -3.30 0.64 12.56
N PHE A 166 -4.55 0.85 12.95
CA PHE A 166 -5.29 2.06 12.61
C PHE A 166 -4.77 3.23 13.45
N MET A 167 -4.15 4.19 12.80
CA MET A 167 -3.58 5.36 13.45
C MET A 167 -4.62 6.45 13.68
N GLY A 168 -5.48 6.68 12.75
CA GLY A 168 -6.54 7.71 12.74
C GLY A 168 -6.99 7.97 11.30
N ILE A 169 -7.91 8.90 11.10
CA ILE A 169 -8.49 9.79 12.13
C ILE A 169 -9.59 9.02 12.87
N ARG A 170 -9.75 9.23 14.18
CA ARG A 170 -10.80 8.59 15.01
C ARG A 170 -11.82 9.62 15.42
N SER A 171 -13.05 9.20 15.70
CA SER A 171 -14.13 10.10 16.15
C SER A 171 -13.71 11.01 17.32
N LYS A 172 -12.99 10.46 18.30
CA LYS A 172 -12.47 11.25 19.44
C LYS A 172 -11.40 12.29 19.05
N ASP A 173 -10.77 12.15 17.89
CA ASP A 173 -9.78 13.12 17.43
C ASP A 173 -10.47 14.37 16.87
N TYR A 174 -11.70 14.26 16.37
CA TYR A 174 -12.53 15.41 15.99
C TYR A 174 -12.79 16.33 17.17
N GLU A 175 -13.23 15.77 18.32
CA GLU A 175 -13.46 16.54 19.53
C GLU A 175 -12.16 17.15 20.07
N ARG A 176 -11.09 16.34 20.14
CA ARG A 176 -9.79 16.75 20.69
C ARG A 176 -9.10 17.84 19.89
N LEU A 177 -9.24 17.80 18.57
CA LEU A 177 -8.57 18.71 17.63
C LEU A 177 -9.48 19.84 17.14
N ASP A 178 -10.72 19.89 17.62
CA ASP A 178 -11.75 20.89 17.23
C ASP A 178 -11.92 20.94 15.68
N LEU A 179 -12.01 19.76 15.08
CA LEU A 179 -12.21 19.63 13.63
C LEU A 179 -13.68 19.90 13.30
N SER A 180 -13.93 20.54 12.16
CA SER A 180 -15.29 20.78 11.68
C SER A 180 -15.95 19.49 11.20
N ASP A 181 -17.29 19.40 11.33
CA ASP A 181 -18.08 18.28 10.84
C ASP A 181 -18.20 18.26 9.30
N ASP A 182 -17.66 19.26 8.61
CA ASP A 182 -17.74 19.46 7.17
C ASP A 182 -16.52 18.87 6.39
N VAL A 183 -15.90 17.83 6.93
CA VAL A 183 -14.74 17.17 6.29
C VAL A 183 -15.15 15.81 5.72
#